data_a19025258622b93f26f7a953ff638f8f
#
_entry.id   a19025258622b93f26f7a953ff638f8f
#
_cell.length_a   1.000
_cell.length_b   1.000
_cell.length_c   1.000
_cell.angle_alpha   90.00
_cell.angle_beta   90.00
_cell.angle_gamma   90.00
#
_symmetry.space_group_name_H-M   'P 1'
#
loop_
_entity.id
_entity.type
_entity.pdbx_description
1 polymer ?
#
loop_
_entity_poly.entity_id
_entity_poly.type
_entity_poly.pdbx_seq_one_letter_code
_entity_poly.pdbx_strand_id
1 'polypeptide(L)'
;IPRYTRAASQSREGSVETLHTIGGGAIEALGFTVPEEASFVNKPIMELPLKPSTLIASIVRNQKVIIPGGQDCLMRGDSIMVIASADRMISNFADIFRERGGEA
;
A
#
# COMPACT_ATOMS: atom_id res chain seq x y z
N ILE A 1 -2.96 16.54 -13.66
CA ILE A 1 -4.00 15.69 -13.17
C ILE A 1 -4.20 15.93 -11.71
N PRO A 2 -5.38 16.28 -11.32
CA PRO A 2 -5.61 16.73 -9.96
C PRO A 2 -5.27 15.72 -8.89
N ARG A 3 -5.47 14.46 -9.16
CA ARG A 3 -5.22 13.54 -8.10
C ARG A 3 -3.79 13.36 -7.78
N TYR A 4 -2.92 13.73 -8.70
CA TYR A 4 -1.51 13.64 -8.39
C TYR A 4 -1.05 14.69 -7.43
N THR A 5 -1.88 15.66 -7.16
CA THR A 5 -1.52 16.67 -6.19
C THR A 5 -1.22 16.03 -4.86
N ARG A 6 -2.01 15.03 -4.50
CA ARG A 6 -1.83 14.38 -3.23
C ARG A 6 -0.47 13.71 -3.13
N ALA A 7 -0.03 13.08 -4.20
CA ALA A 7 1.26 12.42 -4.17
C ALA A 7 2.39 13.39 -4.41
N ALA A 8 2.17 14.35 -5.28
CA ALA A 8 3.24 15.24 -5.68
C ALA A 8 3.67 16.17 -4.56
N SER A 9 2.79 16.49 -3.67
CA SER A 9 3.16 17.42 -2.63
C SER A 9 3.87 16.75 -1.48
N GLN A 10 4.00 15.45 -1.53
CA GLN A 10 4.64 14.72 -0.45
C GLN A 10 5.84 14.04 -0.99
N SER A 11 7.00 14.45 -0.59
CA SER A 11 8.15 13.71 -1.02
C SER A 11 8.63 12.83 0.10
N ARG A 12 7.82 12.50 1.03
CA ARG A 12 8.22 11.64 2.11
C ARG A 12 8.18 10.20 1.72
N GLU A 13 9.02 9.44 2.36
CA GLU A 13 9.04 8.02 2.20
C GLU A 13 7.68 7.45 2.55
N GLY A 14 7.24 6.47 1.80
CA GLY A 14 5.94 5.85 2.04
C GLY A 14 4.76 6.54 1.40
N SER A 15 4.97 7.67 0.74
CA SER A 15 3.86 8.35 0.07
C SER A 15 3.41 7.57 -1.15
N VAL A 16 2.17 7.81 -1.56
CA VAL A 16 1.65 7.23 -2.79
C VAL A 16 2.47 7.72 -3.96
N GLU A 17 3.03 6.79 -4.72
CA GLU A 17 3.85 7.13 -5.87
C GLU A 17 3.05 7.10 -7.17
N THR A 18 2.07 6.22 -7.23
CA THR A 18 1.17 6.19 -8.39
C THR A 18 -0.23 5.97 -7.89
N LEU A 19 -1.18 6.46 -8.66
CA LEU A 19 -2.58 6.35 -8.29
C LEU A 19 -3.42 6.18 -9.53
N HIS A 20 -4.18 5.11 -9.59
CA HIS A 20 -5.11 4.87 -10.67
C HIS A 20 -6.47 4.60 -10.07
N THR A 21 -7.53 4.99 -10.76
CA THR A 21 -8.87 4.66 -10.30
C THR A 21 -9.50 3.68 -11.27
N ILE A 22 -10.31 2.83 -10.73
CA ILE A 22 -10.97 1.77 -11.47
C ILE A 22 -12.42 1.76 -11.04
N GLY A 23 -13.28 1.22 -11.89
CA GLY A 23 -14.68 1.06 -11.51
C GLY A 23 -15.40 2.35 -11.28
N GLY A 24 -15.15 3.34 -12.14
CA GLY A 24 -15.83 4.62 -12.01
C GLY A 24 -15.36 5.44 -10.82
N GLY A 25 -14.20 5.13 -10.31
CA GLY A 25 -13.66 5.87 -9.18
C GLY A 25 -13.89 5.21 -7.84
N ALA A 26 -14.55 4.06 -7.83
CA ALA A 26 -14.85 3.39 -6.57
C ALA A 26 -13.65 2.67 -5.98
N ILE A 27 -12.69 2.32 -6.81
CA ILE A 27 -11.52 1.54 -6.39
C ILE A 27 -10.27 2.30 -6.77
N GLU A 28 -9.29 2.30 -5.90
CA GLU A 28 -7.99 2.92 -6.20
C GLU A 28 -6.92 1.86 -6.21
N ALA A 29 -6.00 1.98 -7.17
CA ALA A 29 -4.80 1.17 -7.20
C ALA A 29 -3.65 2.11 -6.87
N LEU A 30 -2.96 1.83 -5.79
CA LEU A 30 -1.97 2.75 -5.25
C LEU A 30 -0.61 2.08 -5.23
N GLY A 31 0.39 2.78 -5.75
CA GLY A 31 1.75 2.26 -5.75
C GLY A 31 2.57 2.89 -4.65
N PHE A 32 3.31 2.06 -3.93
CA PHE A 32 4.17 2.51 -2.84
C PHE A 32 5.50 1.81 -2.91
N THR A 33 6.51 2.42 -2.29
CA THR A 33 7.73 1.72 -1.96
C THR A 33 7.71 1.50 -0.45
N VAL A 34 7.98 0.28 -0.02
CA VAL A 34 7.99 -0.04 1.41
C VAL A 34 9.12 0.74 2.06
N PRO A 35 8.83 1.59 3.04
CA PRO A 35 9.85 2.45 3.62
C PRO A 35 10.83 1.69 4.49
N GLU A 36 11.97 2.32 4.70
CA GLU A 36 13.03 1.73 5.50
C GLU A 36 12.60 1.48 6.93
N GLU A 37 11.74 2.31 7.45
CA GLU A 37 11.32 2.16 8.82
C GLU A 37 10.02 1.42 8.98
N ALA A 38 9.58 0.73 7.94
CA ALA A 38 8.31 0.01 8.03
C ALA A 38 8.41 -1.07 9.10
N SER A 39 7.38 -1.17 9.92
CA SER A 39 7.39 -2.12 11.00
C SER A 39 6.78 -3.47 10.64
N PHE A 40 6.10 -3.55 9.52
CA PHE A 40 5.42 -4.80 9.15
C PHE A 40 6.14 -5.57 8.07
N VAL A 41 7.46 -5.47 8.03
CA VAL A 41 8.23 -6.28 7.11
C VAL A 41 8.54 -7.62 7.75
N ASN A 42 8.78 -8.62 6.93
CA ASN A 42 9.13 -9.97 7.38
C ASN A 42 7.99 -10.69 8.09
N LYS A 43 6.78 -10.19 7.98
CA LYS A 43 5.62 -10.88 8.51
C LYS A 43 4.75 -11.31 7.36
N PRO A 44 4.17 -12.51 7.44
CA PRO A 44 3.28 -12.96 6.37
C PRO A 44 2.13 -11.98 6.17
N ILE A 45 1.79 -11.75 4.92
CA ILE A 45 0.73 -10.80 4.60
C ILE A 45 -0.57 -11.17 5.31
N MET A 46 -0.84 -12.46 5.44
CA MET A 46 -2.07 -12.89 6.09
C MET A 46 -2.13 -12.45 7.54
N GLU A 47 -1.00 -12.11 8.14
CA GLU A 47 -0.98 -11.66 9.53
C GLU A 47 -0.99 -10.16 9.67
N LEU A 48 -0.97 -9.43 8.56
CA LEU A 48 -0.94 -7.98 8.63
C LEU A 48 -2.33 -7.43 8.91
N PRO A 49 -2.41 -6.37 9.73
CA PRO A 49 -3.73 -5.79 10.05
C PRO A 49 -4.15 -4.82 8.98
N LEU A 50 -4.41 -5.31 7.78
CA LEU A 50 -4.83 -4.45 6.69
C LEU A 50 -6.23 -3.95 6.93
N LYS A 51 -6.50 -2.74 6.46
CA LYS A 51 -7.84 -2.19 6.53
C LYS A 51 -8.79 -3.03 5.69
N PRO A 52 -10.06 -3.08 6.05
CA PRO A 52 -11.05 -3.79 5.21
C PRO A 52 -11.04 -3.20 3.81
N SER A 53 -11.35 -4.01 2.84
CA SER A 53 -11.39 -3.60 1.43
C SER A 53 -10.05 -3.09 0.93
N THR A 54 -8.98 -3.66 1.45
CA THR A 54 -7.60 -3.30 1.06
C THR A 54 -6.85 -4.59 0.79
N LEU A 55 -6.14 -4.61 -0.31
CA LEU A 55 -5.44 -5.81 -0.77
C LEU A 55 -4.10 -5.44 -1.35
N ILE A 56 -3.05 -6.18 -1.00
CA ILE A 56 -1.77 -6.02 -1.64
C ILE A 56 -1.77 -6.91 -2.86
N ALA A 57 -1.80 -6.28 -4.03
CA ALA A 57 -2.03 -7.00 -5.27
C ALA A 57 -0.75 -7.49 -5.91
N SER A 58 0.35 -6.79 -5.74
CA SER A 58 1.62 -7.23 -6.32
C SER A 58 2.79 -6.63 -5.58
N ILE A 59 3.91 -7.30 -5.70
CA ILE A 59 5.18 -6.85 -5.14
C ILE A 59 6.20 -6.93 -6.26
N VAL A 60 7.02 -5.90 -6.43
CA VAL A 60 8.14 -5.97 -7.35
C VAL A 60 9.41 -5.87 -6.50
N ARG A 61 10.19 -6.91 -6.54
CA ARG A 61 11.40 -7.02 -5.74
C ARG A 61 12.53 -7.45 -6.65
N ASN A 62 13.58 -6.66 -6.71
CA ASN A 62 14.72 -6.98 -7.59
C ASN A 62 14.25 -7.19 -9.02
N GLN A 63 13.35 -6.32 -9.45
CA GLN A 63 12.84 -6.32 -10.82
C GLN A 63 12.00 -7.56 -11.17
N LYS A 64 11.61 -8.33 -10.16
CA LYS A 64 10.74 -9.47 -10.39
C LYS A 64 9.38 -9.18 -9.80
N VAL A 65 8.34 -9.57 -10.53
CA VAL A 65 6.96 -9.38 -10.08
C VAL A 65 6.54 -10.59 -9.28
N ILE A 66 6.03 -10.35 -8.10
CA ILE A 66 5.49 -11.39 -7.24
C ILE A 66 4.01 -11.11 -7.05
N ILE A 67 3.17 -12.10 -7.31
CA ILE A 67 1.76 -12.00 -6.96
C ILE A 67 1.66 -12.70 -5.62
N PRO A 68 1.51 -11.95 -4.54
CA PRO A 68 1.73 -12.54 -3.23
C PRO A 68 0.58 -13.41 -2.77
N GLY A 69 0.92 -14.47 -2.08
CA GLY A 69 -0.04 -15.21 -1.30
C GLY A 69 0.05 -14.78 0.13
N GLY A 70 -0.79 -15.37 0.98
CA GLY A 70 -0.82 -14.98 2.39
C GLY A 70 0.48 -15.22 3.12
N GLN A 71 1.30 -16.15 2.64
CA GLN A 71 2.55 -16.45 3.31
C GLN A 71 3.70 -15.59 2.85
N ASP A 72 3.52 -14.82 1.80
CA ASP A 72 4.58 -13.93 1.35
C ASP A 72 4.71 -12.75 2.29
N CYS A 73 5.89 -12.17 2.35
CA CYS A 73 6.18 -11.07 3.27
C CYS A 73 6.58 -9.85 2.47
N LEU A 74 6.33 -8.67 3.03
CA LEU A 74 6.87 -7.44 2.47
C LEU A 74 8.28 -7.25 2.98
N MET A 75 9.13 -6.67 2.13
CA MET A 75 10.49 -6.35 2.53
C MET A 75 10.75 -4.89 2.23
N ARG A 76 11.65 -4.29 2.97
CA ARG A 76 11.99 -2.89 2.74
C ARG A 76 12.49 -2.72 1.33
N GLY A 77 12.05 -1.65 0.70
CA GLY A 77 12.42 -1.35 -0.67
C GLY A 77 11.57 -1.99 -1.73
N ASP A 78 10.66 -2.88 -1.37
CA ASP A 78 9.74 -3.46 -2.34
C ASP A 78 8.85 -2.38 -2.93
N SER A 79 8.56 -2.50 -4.22
CA SER A 79 7.51 -1.69 -4.82
C SER A 79 6.24 -2.49 -4.76
N ILE A 80 5.20 -1.95 -4.18
CA ILE A 80 3.97 -2.71 -4.04
C ILE A 80 2.81 -1.95 -4.66
N MET A 81 1.84 -2.71 -5.11
CA MET A 81 0.58 -2.15 -5.61
C MET A 81 -0.52 -2.59 -4.67
N VAL A 82 -1.25 -1.64 -4.15
CA VAL A 82 -2.33 -1.89 -3.22
C VAL A 82 -3.63 -1.51 -3.88
N ILE A 83 -4.63 -2.36 -3.75
CA ILE A 83 -5.98 -2.09 -4.27
C ILE A 83 -6.86 -1.81 -3.06
N ALA A 84 -7.58 -0.72 -3.08
CA ALA A 84 -8.43 -0.36 -1.95
C ALA A 84 -9.65 0.39 -2.42
N SER A 85 -10.72 0.34 -1.65
CA SER A 85 -11.86 1.15 -1.99
C SER A 85 -11.51 2.62 -1.77
N ALA A 86 -12.06 3.49 -2.61
CA ALA A 86 -11.64 4.89 -2.63
C ALA A 86 -11.92 5.60 -1.32
N ASP A 87 -12.92 5.16 -0.58
CA ASP A 87 -13.27 5.82 0.67
C ASP A 87 -12.29 5.50 1.81
N ARG A 88 -11.29 4.67 1.56
CA ARG A 88 -10.26 4.44 2.56
C ARG A 88 -9.33 5.63 2.71
N MET A 89 -9.26 6.51 1.74
CA MET A 89 -8.49 7.73 1.81
C MET A 89 -7.02 7.47 2.13
N ILE A 90 -6.42 6.56 1.39
CA ILE A 90 -5.05 6.16 1.64
C ILE A 90 -4.09 7.14 0.97
N SER A 91 -3.16 7.68 1.73
CA SER A 91 -2.17 8.63 1.22
C SER A 91 -0.74 8.15 1.39
N ASN A 92 -0.50 7.21 2.29
CA ASN A 92 0.85 6.69 2.43
C ASN A 92 0.77 5.24 2.88
N PHE A 93 1.93 4.62 2.94
CA PHE A 93 2.00 3.19 3.23
C PHE A 93 1.33 2.84 4.55
N ALA A 94 1.53 3.66 5.57
CA ALA A 94 0.98 3.35 6.87
C ALA A 94 -0.55 3.36 6.88
N ASP A 95 -1.14 4.08 5.94
CA ASP A 95 -2.61 4.18 5.89
C ASP A 95 -3.28 2.89 5.48
N ILE A 96 -2.55 1.93 4.93
CA ILE A 96 -3.19 0.70 4.51
C ILE A 96 -3.46 -0.23 5.69
N PHE A 97 -2.91 0.09 6.86
CA PHE A 97 -3.09 -0.75 8.03
C PHE A 97 -4.13 -0.16 8.96
N ARG A 98 -4.77 -1.03 9.74
CA ARG A 98 -5.70 -0.55 10.73
C ARG A 98 -4.94 0.25 11.75
N GLU A 99 -5.64 1.18 12.36
CA GLU A 99 -5.03 2.01 13.34
C GLU A 99 -4.51 1.21 14.47
N ARG A 100 -3.31 1.54 14.90
CA ARG A 100 -2.80 0.86 16.02
C ARG A 100 -3.57 1.16 17.23
N GLY A 101 -4.09 2.34 17.28
CA GLY A 101 -4.91 2.68 18.40
C GLY A 101 -6.09 1.80 18.47
N GLY A 102 -6.47 1.31 17.34
CA GLY A 102 -7.61 0.43 17.33
C GLY A 102 -7.32 -0.77 18.14
N GLU A 103 -6.07 -1.08 18.26
CA GLU A 103 -5.79 -2.19 18.98
C GLU A 103 -5.90 -1.87 20.43
N ALA A 104 -5.99 -0.70 20.72
CA ALA A 104 -6.16 -0.33 22.11
C ALA A 104 -7.61 -0.42 22.45
#